data_8f76500318774960df6f6b13596a2831
#
_entry.id   8f76500318774960df6f6b13596a2831
#
_cell.length_a   1.000
_cell.length_b   1.000
_cell.length_c   1.000
_cell.angle_alpha   90.00
_cell.angle_beta   90.00
_cell.angle_gamma   90.00
#
_symmetry.space_group_name_H-M   'P 1'
#
loop_
_entity.id
_entity.type
_entity.pdbx_description
1 polymer ?
#
loop_
_entity_poly.entity_id
_entity_poly.type
_entity_poly.pdbx_seq_one_letter_code
_entity_poly.pdbx_strand_id
1 'polypeptide(L)'
;MLHYLPKYFTNKAIALYIIVLMVIPVAFSGYGMSWLWIMFGVVEVTSFFYFTNILTKRWAEYSERTFLRRLFITALVIRVVWVVFSYFFYRSMTGLPFEFEAADSIGYHGNAEWGAVNFKRGNFNIPQIFAWADVSDMGYSTYLSVIYLLTDNSIIIARLLKAVWGAWMCVLIYKLTLRNFGQN
;
A
#
# COMPACT_ATOMS: atom_id res chain seq x y z
N MET A 1 29.85 -4.13 -3.05
CA MET A 1 29.21 -3.39 -1.94
C MET A 1 28.06 -2.59 -2.51
N LEU A 2 26.87 -2.70 -1.95
CA LEU A 2 25.72 -1.88 -2.36
C LEU A 2 25.92 -0.45 -1.82
N HIS A 3 26.55 0.42 -2.61
CA HIS A 3 26.88 1.79 -2.21
C HIS A 3 25.65 2.71 -2.03
N TYR A 4 24.43 2.21 -2.32
CA TYR A 4 23.19 3.00 -2.43
C TYR A 4 22.13 2.70 -1.37
N LEU A 5 22.43 1.85 -0.41
CA LEU A 5 21.55 1.76 0.75
C LEU A 5 21.68 3.05 1.55
N PRO A 6 20.59 3.72 1.92
CA PRO A 6 20.67 4.96 2.68
C PRO A 6 21.49 4.71 3.93
N LYS A 7 22.48 5.57 4.16
CA LYS A 7 23.17 5.61 5.45
C LYS A 7 22.08 5.73 6.51
N TYR A 8 22.15 4.91 7.55
CA TYR A 8 21.17 4.77 8.63
C TYR A 8 20.44 6.06 8.97
N PHE A 9 19.15 5.99 9.20
CA PHE A 9 18.42 7.12 9.78
C PHE A 9 19.07 7.52 11.10
N THR A 10 19.45 8.77 11.22
CA THR A 10 20.05 9.27 12.44
C THR A 10 18.98 9.40 13.53
N ASN A 11 19.37 9.24 14.80
CA ASN A 11 18.44 9.46 15.93
C ASN A 11 17.80 10.85 15.89
N LYS A 12 18.51 11.86 15.35
CA LYS A 12 17.97 13.21 15.15
C LYS A 12 16.82 13.25 14.15
N ALA A 13 16.94 12.53 13.02
CA ALA A 13 15.88 12.44 12.01
C ALA A 13 14.65 11.72 12.56
N ILE A 14 14.85 10.65 13.32
CA ILE A 14 13.77 9.90 13.98
C ILE A 14 13.06 10.80 15.00
N ALA A 15 13.83 11.48 15.87
CA ALA A 15 13.28 12.39 16.88
C ALA A 15 12.48 13.53 16.22
N LEU A 16 13.03 14.16 15.18
CA LEU A 16 12.35 15.22 14.45
C LEU A 16 11.03 14.74 13.86
N TYR A 17 11.03 13.55 13.25
CA TYR A 17 9.82 12.98 12.65
C TYR A 17 8.74 12.70 13.71
N ILE A 18 9.12 12.14 14.86
CA ILE A 18 8.20 11.90 15.98
C ILE A 18 7.64 13.23 16.52
N ILE A 19 8.49 14.26 16.68
CA ILE A 19 8.05 15.59 17.12
C ILE A 19 7.01 16.16 16.15
N VAL A 20 7.29 16.13 14.84
CA VAL A 20 6.35 16.61 13.82
C VAL A 20 5.03 15.83 13.89
N LEU A 21 5.09 14.51 14.04
CA LEU A 21 3.92 13.64 14.12
C LEU A 21 3.08 13.92 15.39
N MET A 22 3.70 14.38 16.47
CA MET A 22 2.99 14.81 17.69
C MET A 22 2.42 16.23 17.59
N VAL A 23 3.10 17.12 16.87
CA VAL A 23 2.67 18.53 16.71
C VAL A 23 1.48 18.64 15.75
N ILE A 24 1.44 17.86 14.67
CA ILE A 24 0.37 17.93 13.67
C ILE A 24 -1.03 17.72 14.29
N PRO A 25 -1.29 16.68 15.11
CA PRO A 25 -2.61 16.49 15.73
C PRO A 25 -3.02 17.62 16.67
N VAL A 26 -2.05 18.25 17.34
CA VAL A 26 -2.30 19.41 18.22
C VAL A 26 -2.64 20.64 17.38
N ALA A 27 -1.88 20.91 16.32
CA ALA A 27 -2.12 22.04 15.42
C ALA A 27 -3.46 21.93 14.68
N PHE A 28 -3.90 20.71 14.38
CA PHE A 28 -5.15 20.40 13.70
C PHE A 28 -6.20 19.75 14.62
N SER A 29 -6.21 20.11 15.89
CA SER A 29 -7.11 19.54 16.91
C SER A 29 -8.60 19.65 16.56
N GLY A 30 -9.00 20.64 15.74
CA GLY A 30 -10.37 20.81 15.25
C GLY A 30 -10.88 19.68 14.34
N TYR A 31 -10.00 18.83 13.81
CA TYR A 31 -10.37 17.69 12.95
C TYR A 31 -10.60 16.39 13.74
N GLY A 32 -10.58 16.44 15.07
CA GLY A 32 -11.06 15.32 15.90
C GLY A 32 -10.28 14.01 15.78
N MET A 33 -8.98 14.07 15.47
CA MET A 33 -8.15 12.88 15.40
C MET A 33 -8.10 12.14 16.73
N SER A 34 -8.52 10.89 16.76
CA SER A 34 -8.56 10.12 18.00
C SER A 34 -7.14 9.83 18.52
N TRP A 35 -6.97 9.81 19.84
CA TRP A 35 -5.70 9.48 20.50
C TRP A 35 -5.13 8.12 20.05
N LEU A 36 -5.99 7.17 19.76
CA LEU A 36 -5.61 5.84 19.26
C LEU A 36 -4.84 5.93 17.94
N TRP A 37 -5.22 6.83 17.03
CA TRP A 37 -4.54 7.04 15.75
C TRP A 37 -3.14 7.61 15.92
N ILE A 38 -2.98 8.55 16.87
CA ILE A 38 -1.68 9.14 17.17
C ILE A 38 -0.74 8.05 17.70
N MET A 39 -1.19 7.25 18.65
CA MET A 39 -0.43 6.13 19.20
C MET A 39 -0.05 5.12 18.13
N PHE A 40 -1.01 4.75 17.26
CA PHE A 40 -0.76 3.84 16.16
C PHE A 40 0.30 4.39 15.19
N GLY A 41 0.19 5.66 14.81
CA GLY A 41 1.18 6.31 13.95
C GLY A 41 2.58 6.37 14.57
N VAL A 42 2.70 6.64 15.86
CA VAL A 42 4.00 6.63 16.57
C VAL A 42 4.62 5.23 16.55
N VAL A 43 3.82 4.19 16.83
CA VAL A 43 4.28 2.78 16.79
C VAL A 43 4.71 2.38 15.38
N GLU A 44 3.92 2.72 14.37
CA GLU A 44 4.21 2.42 12.95
C GLU A 44 5.53 3.07 12.51
N VAL A 45 5.69 4.36 12.76
CA VAL A 45 6.88 5.12 12.37
C VAL A 45 8.13 4.64 13.11
N THR A 46 8.03 4.42 14.42
CA THR A 46 9.16 3.90 15.21
C THR A 46 9.58 2.51 14.72
N SER A 47 8.61 1.64 14.46
CA SER A 47 8.85 0.30 13.90
C SER A 47 9.51 0.39 12.53
N PHE A 48 9.02 1.28 11.64
CA PHE A 48 9.60 1.50 10.34
C PHE A 48 11.08 1.87 10.41
N PHE A 49 11.44 2.87 11.20
CA PHE A 49 12.85 3.30 11.34
C PHE A 49 13.73 2.21 11.95
N TYR A 50 13.25 1.54 12.99
CA TYR A 50 13.97 0.47 13.66
C TYR A 50 14.28 -0.68 12.71
N PHE A 51 13.26 -1.22 12.04
CA PHE A 51 13.43 -2.33 11.13
C PHE A 51 14.21 -1.95 9.88
N THR A 52 14.03 -0.74 9.34
CA THR A 52 14.80 -0.24 8.20
C THR A 52 16.30 -0.18 8.54
N ASN A 53 16.67 0.33 9.71
CA ASN A 53 18.06 0.38 10.13
C ASN A 53 18.68 -1.02 10.29
N ILE A 54 17.95 -1.98 10.88
CA ILE A 54 18.41 -3.38 11.01
C ILE A 54 18.58 -4.03 9.64
N LEU A 55 17.56 -3.90 8.77
CA LEU A 55 17.59 -4.50 7.44
C LEU A 55 18.68 -3.89 6.57
N THR A 56 18.89 -2.58 6.63
CA THR A 56 19.97 -1.90 5.90
C THR A 56 21.34 -2.44 6.30
N LYS A 57 21.61 -2.60 7.60
CA LYS A 57 22.84 -3.21 8.08
C LYS A 57 23.03 -4.62 7.54
N ARG A 58 21.99 -5.46 7.70
CA ARG A 58 22.06 -6.89 7.36
C ARG A 58 22.14 -7.12 5.85
N TRP A 59 21.50 -6.27 5.05
CA TRP A 59 21.44 -6.45 3.60
C TRP A 59 22.58 -5.78 2.84
N ALA A 60 23.36 -4.90 3.48
CA ALA A 60 24.52 -4.24 2.87
C ALA A 60 25.59 -5.23 2.38
N GLU A 61 25.65 -6.42 2.98
CA GLU A 61 26.64 -7.46 2.65
C GLU A 61 26.14 -8.43 1.56
N TYR A 62 24.89 -8.33 1.14
CA TYR A 62 24.32 -9.24 0.15
C TYR A 62 24.75 -8.90 -1.28
N SER A 63 24.87 -9.95 -2.11
CA SER A 63 24.94 -9.76 -3.55
C SER A 63 23.63 -9.13 -4.06
N GLU A 64 23.69 -8.41 -5.18
CA GLU A 64 22.53 -7.73 -5.77
C GLU A 64 21.34 -8.69 -5.97
N ARG A 65 21.61 -9.89 -6.50
CA ARG A 65 20.54 -10.90 -6.72
C ARG A 65 19.87 -11.32 -5.41
N THR A 66 20.66 -11.55 -4.36
CA THR A 66 20.15 -11.92 -3.05
C THR A 66 19.34 -10.77 -2.43
N PHE A 67 19.87 -9.56 -2.56
CA PHE A 67 19.19 -8.35 -2.09
C PHE A 67 17.82 -8.17 -2.78
N LEU A 68 17.75 -8.24 -4.10
CA LEU A 68 16.49 -8.09 -4.84
C LEU A 68 15.44 -9.14 -4.43
N ARG A 69 15.88 -10.39 -4.28
CA ARG A 69 14.98 -11.45 -3.80
C ARG A 69 14.48 -11.16 -2.38
N ARG A 70 15.34 -10.74 -1.46
CA ARG A 70 14.97 -10.40 -0.09
C ARG A 70 14.05 -9.18 -0.04
N LEU A 71 14.35 -8.16 -0.82
CA LEU A 71 13.51 -6.96 -0.95
C LEU A 71 12.09 -7.35 -1.39
N PHE A 72 11.96 -8.13 -2.46
CA PHE A 72 10.67 -8.59 -2.96
C PHE A 72 9.90 -9.39 -1.89
N ILE A 73 10.54 -10.41 -1.30
CA ILE A 73 9.89 -11.28 -0.31
C ILE A 73 9.47 -10.48 0.92
N THR A 74 10.34 -9.63 1.45
CA THR A 74 10.02 -8.81 2.63
C THR A 74 8.87 -7.85 2.34
N ALA A 75 8.92 -7.14 1.20
CA ALA A 75 7.86 -6.24 0.80
C ALA A 75 6.52 -6.99 0.59
N LEU A 76 6.56 -8.20 0.02
CA LEU A 76 5.38 -9.03 -0.17
C LEU A 76 4.80 -9.50 1.16
N VAL A 77 5.64 -10.04 2.05
CA VAL A 77 5.20 -10.56 3.37
C VAL A 77 4.54 -9.45 4.19
N ILE A 78 5.17 -8.27 4.27
CA ILE A 78 4.60 -7.14 5.01
C ILE A 78 3.22 -6.77 4.45
N ARG A 79 3.08 -6.69 3.12
CA ARG A 79 1.80 -6.36 2.48
C ARG A 79 0.75 -7.43 2.66
N VAL A 80 1.11 -8.70 2.55
CA VAL A 80 0.18 -9.82 2.75
C VAL A 80 -0.31 -9.85 4.21
N VAL A 81 0.59 -9.70 5.17
CA VAL A 81 0.22 -9.60 6.60
C VAL A 81 -0.73 -8.42 6.82
N TRP A 82 -0.42 -7.25 6.24
CA TRP A 82 -1.30 -6.08 6.32
C TRP A 82 -2.67 -6.33 5.69
N VAL A 83 -2.73 -6.94 4.50
CA VAL A 83 -4.00 -7.27 3.82
C VAL A 83 -4.86 -8.19 4.68
N VAL A 84 -4.27 -9.25 5.23
CA VAL A 84 -5.00 -10.20 6.08
C VAL A 84 -5.47 -9.52 7.36
N PHE A 85 -4.56 -8.83 8.05
CA PHE A 85 -4.90 -8.11 9.28
C PHE A 85 -6.00 -7.07 9.05
N SER A 86 -5.81 -6.17 8.08
CA SER A 86 -6.76 -5.08 7.81
C SER A 86 -8.13 -5.59 7.37
N TYR A 87 -8.18 -6.66 6.56
CA TYR A 87 -9.42 -7.27 6.13
C TYR A 87 -10.28 -7.74 7.33
N PHE A 88 -9.70 -8.52 8.23
CA PHE A 88 -10.43 -9.03 9.39
C PHE A 88 -10.69 -7.96 10.45
N PHE A 89 -9.71 -7.09 10.69
CA PHE A 89 -9.84 -6.00 11.65
C PHE A 89 -10.98 -5.05 11.29
N TYR A 90 -10.97 -4.49 10.08
CA TYR A 90 -12.02 -3.55 9.68
C TYR A 90 -13.38 -4.22 9.56
N ARG A 91 -13.43 -5.44 9.05
CA ARG A 91 -14.69 -6.19 8.99
C ARG A 91 -15.30 -6.45 10.37
N SER A 92 -14.47 -6.68 11.40
CA SER A 92 -14.97 -6.85 12.77
C SER A 92 -15.41 -5.54 13.40
N MET A 93 -14.82 -4.41 13.03
CA MET A 93 -15.09 -3.10 13.63
C MET A 93 -16.23 -2.34 12.94
N THR A 94 -16.37 -2.49 11.62
CA THR A 94 -17.30 -1.69 10.81
C THR A 94 -18.33 -2.53 10.03
N GLY A 95 -18.19 -3.86 10.06
CA GLY A 95 -18.99 -4.77 9.22
C GLY A 95 -18.49 -4.87 7.76
N LEU A 96 -17.65 -3.96 7.32
CA LEU A 96 -17.07 -3.90 5.96
C LEU A 96 -15.55 -4.02 6.03
N PRO A 97 -14.90 -4.70 5.06
CA PRO A 97 -13.45 -4.88 5.08
C PRO A 97 -12.69 -3.66 4.55
N PHE A 98 -13.17 -2.45 4.79
CA PHE A 98 -12.56 -1.19 4.34
C PHE A 98 -12.11 -0.36 5.53
N GLU A 99 -11.08 0.45 5.32
CA GLU A 99 -10.56 1.40 6.29
C GLU A 99 -11.66 2.39 6.71
N PHE A 100 -11.52 3.01 7.87
CA PHE A 100 -12.43 4.06 8.33
C PHE A 100 -12.43 5.21 7.31
N GLU A 101 -13.63 5.72 6.98
CA GLU A 101 -13.81 6.81 6.01
C GLU A 101 -13.26 6.53 4.59
N ALA A 102 -13.16 5.27 4.21
CA ALA A 102 -12.63 4.82 2.92
C ALA A 102 -13.65 4.99 1.77
N ALA A 103 -14.17 6.21 1.57
CA ALA A 103 -15.18 6.49 0.54
C ALA A 103 -14.73 6.03 -0.85
N ASP A 104 -13.48 6.31 -1.22
CA ASP A 104 -12.92 5.90 -2.52
C ASP A 104 -12.84 4.39 -2.68
N SER A 105 -12.37 3.68 -1.64
CA SER A 105 -12.24 2.22 -1.69
C SER A 105 -13.61 1.53 -1.81
N ILE A 106 -14.63 2.06 -1.14
CA ILE A 106 -16.01 1.58 -1.22
C ILE A 106 -16.59 1.90 -2.60
N GLY A 107 -16.35 3.11 -3.11
CA GLY A 107 -16.77 3.53 -4.45
C GLY A 107 -16.19 2.65 -5.55
N TYR A 108 -14.88 2.41 -5.53
CA TYR A 108 -14.23 1.51 -6.49
C TYR A 108 -14.71 0.06 -6.38
N HIS A 109 -15.02 -0.41 -5.17
CA HIS A 109 -15.60 -1.74 -4.97
C HIS A 109 -16.98 -1.84 -5.65
N GLY A 110 -17.88 -0.90 -5.39
CA GLY A 110 -19.21 -0.88 -6.02
C GLY A 110 -19.14 -0.76 -7.55
N ASN A 111 -18.26 0.10 -8.06
CA ASN A 111 -18.03 0.22 -9.50
C ASN A 111 -17.50 -1.10 -10.10
N ALA A 112 -16.60 -1.77 -9.39
CA ALA A 112 -16.04 -3.05 -9.86
C ALA A 112 -17.09 -4.18 -9.89
N GLU A 113 -17.96 -4.25 -8.89
CA GLU A 113 -19.08 -5.20 -8.88
C GLU A 113 -20.04 -4.95 -10.04
N TRP A 114 -20.40 -3.69 -10.27
CA TRP A 114 -21.25 -3.29 -11.39
C TRP A 114 -20.61 -3.65 -12.74
N GLY A 115 -19.32 -3.33 -12.91
CA GLY A 115 -18.56 -3.68 -14.12
C GLY A 115 -18.49 -5.17 -14.35
N ALA A 116 -18.23 -5.98 -13.31
CA ALA A 116 -18.19 -7.44 -13.40
C ALA A 116 -19.56 -8.04 -13.83
N VAL A 117 -20.66 -7.50 -13.32
CA VAL A 117 -22.01 -7.90 -13.75
C VAL A 117 -22.26 -7.58 -15.23
N ASN A 118 -21.83 -6.40 -15.70
CA ASN A 118 -21.95 -6.02 -17.11
C ASN A 118 -21.10 -6.94 -18.01
N PHE A 119 -19.87 -7.24 -17.60
CA PHE A 119 -19.00 -8.17 -18.32
C PHE A 119 -19.59 -9.58 -18.41
N LYS A 120 -20.18 -10.09 -17.33
CA LYS A 120 -20.91 -11.38 -17.31
C LYS A 120 -22.08 -11.40 -18.32
N ARG A 121 -22.70 -10.24 -18.60
CA ARG A 121 -23.79 -10.08 -19.57
C ARG A 121 -23.29 -9.82 -21.00
N GLY A 122 -21.98 -9.83 -21.24
CA GLY A 122 -21.39 -9.56 -22.55
C GLY A 122 -21.29 -8.08 -22.94
N ASN A 123 -21.58 -7.15 -22.00
CA ASN A 123 -21.40 -5.73 -22.23
C ASN A 123 -19.97 -5.32 -21.80
N PHE A 124 -19.14 -4.92 -22.76
CA PHE A 124 -17.76 -4.48 -22.56
C PHE A 124 -17.57 -2.99 -22.91
N ASN A 125 -18.66 -2.22 -23.09
CA ASN A 125 -18.57 -0.81 -23.38
C ASN A 125 -18.24 0.00 -22.10
N ILE A 126 -16.94 0.11 -21.80
CA ILE A 126 -16.42 0.74 -20.58
C ILE A 126 -16.96 2.16 -20.36
N PRO A 127 -16.97 3.08 -21.35
CA PRO A 127 -17.54 4.40 -21.19
C PRO A 127 -19.03 4.41 -20.84
N GLN A 128 -19.78 3.43 -21.34
CA GLN A 128 -21.20 3.30 -21.02
C GLN A 128 -21.43 2.70 -19.63
N ILE A 129 -20.61 1.73 -19.24
CA ILE A 129 -20.69 1.04 -17.93
C ILE A 129 -20.39 2.04 -16.80
N PHE A 130 -19.44 2.94 -17.00
CA PHE A 130 -18.96 3.90 -15.99
C PHE A 130 -19.29 5.36 -16.39
N ALA A 131 -20.43 5.59 -17.02
CA ALA A 131 -20.80 6.92 -17.54
C ALA A 131 -20.88 8.03 -16.46
N TRP A 132 -21.00 7.63 -15.19
CA TRP A 132 -21.01 8.55 -14.05
C TRP A 132 -19.62 8.81 -13.42
N ALA A 133 -18.60 8.04 -13.81
CA ALA A 133 -17.25 8.16 -13.27
C ALA A 133 -16.40 9.08 -14.15
N ASP A 134 -15.45 9.77 -13.52
CA ASP A 134 -14.43 10.49 -14.25
C ASP A 134 -13.55 9.53 -15.06
N VAL A 135 -13.04 10.00 -16.20
CA VAL A 135 -12.17 9.19 -17.08
C VAL A 135 -10.95 8.63 -16.32
N SER A 136 -10.42 9.40 -15.35
CA SER A 136 -9.31 8.98 -14.49
C SER A 136 -9.62 7.73 -13.66
N ASP A 137 -10.88 7.54 -13.28
CA ASP A 137 -11.29 6.47 -12.37
C ASP A 137 -11.78 5.20 -13.11
N MET A 138 -12.13 5.35 -14.39
CA MET A 138 -12.59 4.24 -15.22
C MET A 138 -11.55 3.12 -15.34
N GLY A 139 -10.27 3.47 -15.44
CA GLY A 139 -9.18 2.51 -15.60
C GLY A 139 -9.06 1.55 -14.42
N TYR A 140 -9.07 2.09 -13.22
CA TYR A 140 -8.96 1.27 -12.01
C TYR A 140 -10.24 0.45 -11.75
N SER A 141 -11.40 1.04 -11.94
CA SER A 141 -12.69 0.35 -11.84
C SER A 141 -12.78 -0.82 -12.85
N THR A 142 -12.33 -0.61 -14.10
CA THR A 142 -12.28 -1.67 -15.12
C THR A 142 -11.33 -2.81 -14.72
N TYR A 143 -10.12 -2.47 -14.26
CA TYR A 143 -9.15 -3.46 -13.76
C TYR A 143 -9.75 -4.32 -12.64
N LEU A 144 -10.37 -3.71 -11.65
CA LEU A 144 -11.03 -4.42 -10.56
C LEU A 144 -12.20 -5.27 -11.06
N SER A 145 -12.98 -4.78 -12.03
CA SER A 145 -14.10 -5.53 -12.63
C SER A 145 -13.65 -6.84 -13.29
N VAL A 146 -12.50 -6.82 -13.96
CA VAL A 146 -11.91 -8.06 -14.53
C VAL A 146 -11.50 -9.03 -13.42
N ILE A 147 -10.90 -8.55 -12.35
CA ILE A 147 -10.55 -9.40 -11.20
C ILE A 147 -11.81 -9.98 -10.57
N TYR A 148 -12.85 -9.18 -10.36
CA TYR A 148 -14.10 -9.60 -9.75
C TYR A 148 -14.87 -10.60 -10.65
N LEU A 149 -14.82 -10.41 -11.94
CA LEU A 149 -15.36 -11.39 -12.89
C LEU A 149 -14.75 -12.78 -12.71
N LEU A 150 -13.43 -12.85 -12.46
CA LEU A 150 -12.68 -14.10 -12.32
C LEU A 150 -12.73 -14.68 -10.90
N THR A 151 -12.99 -13.86 -9.88
CA THR A 151 -12.86 -14.24 -8.47
C THR A 151 -14.16 -14.15 -7.68
N ASP A 152 -15.27 -13.96 -8.39
CA ASP A 152 -16.61 -13.80 -7.79
C ASP A 152 -16.66 -12.71 -6.71
N ASN A 153 -16.20 -11.50 -7.09
CA ASN A 153 -16.18 -10.29 -6.25
C ASN A 153 -15.29 -10.38 -4.99
N SER A 154 -14.25 -11.20 -5.03
CA SER A 154 -13.36 -11.38 -3.88
C SER A 154 -12.45 -10.18 -3.64
N ILE A 155 -12.78 -9.35 -2.64
CA ILE A 155 -11.97 -8.20 -2.19
C ILE A 155 -10.58 -8.65 -1.73
N ILE A 156 -10.48 -9.77 -1.01
CA ILE A 156 -9.21 -10.25 -0.48
C ILE A 156 -8.25 -10.65 -1.61
N ILE A 157 -8.74 -11.29 -2.66
CA ILE A 157 -7.91 -11.65 -3.82
C ILE A 157 -7.44 -10.39 -4.55
N ALA A 158 -8.31 -9.40 -4.76
CA ALA A 158 -7.93 -8.13 -5.37
C ALA A 158 -6.82 -7.41 -4.56
N ARG A 159 -6.92 -7.39 -3.23
CA ARG A 159 -5.90 -6.82 -2.34
C ARG A 159 -4.60 -7.61 -2.36
N LEU A 160 -4.65 -8.94 -2.41
CA LEU A 160 -3.46 -9.78 -2.53
C LEU A 160 -2.74 -9.57 -3.85
N LEU A 161 -3.46 -9.44 -4.98
CA LEU A 161 -2.87 -9.06 -6.27
C LEU A 161 -2.20 -7.69 -6.19
N LYS A 162 -2.85 -6.70 -5.59
CA LYS A 162 -2.25 -5.38 -5.34
C LYS A 162 -0.99 -5.47 -4.48
N ALA A 163 -0.95 -6.37 -3.49
CA ALA A 163 0.23 -6.61 -2.66
C ALA A 163 1.42 -7.14 -3.48
N VAL A 164 1.16 -8.06 -4.42
CA VAL A 164 2.19 -8.58 -5.36
C VAL A 164 2.72 -7.47 -6.25
N TRP A 165 1.83 -6.68 -6.89
CA TRP A 165 2.24 -5.53 -7.70
C TRP A 165 3.05 -4.53 -6.90
N GLY A 166 2.64 -4.21 -5.67
CA GLY A 166 3.38 -3.31 -4.79
C GLY A 166 4.76 -3.82 -4.40
N ALA A 167 4.93 -5.14 -4.23
CA ALA A 167 6.24 -5.74 -3.99
C ALA A 167 7.14 -5.67 -5.23
N TRP A 168 6.60 -5.89 -6.43
CA TRP A 168 7.33 -5.68 -7.69
C TRP A 168 7.74 -4.23 -7.89
N MET A 169 6.87 -3.27 -7.55
CA MET A 169 7.20 -1.84 -7.62
C MET A 169 8.42 -1.48 -6.77
N CYS A 170 8.58 -2.06 -5.58
CA CYS A 170 9.78 -1.84 -4.77
C CYS A 170 11.06 -2.29 -5.50
N VAL A 171 11.02 -3.42 -6.18
CA VAL A 171 12.15 -3.94 -6.97
C VAL A 171 12.43 -3.05 -8.19
N LEU A 172 11.39 -2.59 -8.88
CA LEU A 172 11.53 -1.69 -10.04
C LEU A 172 12.11 -0.34 -9.64
N ILE A 173 11.62 0.25 -8.56
CA ILE A 173 12.14 1.52 -8.02
C ILE A 173 13.63 1.37 -7.68
N TYR A 174 14.02 0.30 -7.00
CA TYR A 174 15.42 0.04 -6.72
C TYR A 174 16.28 -0.04 -7.99
N LYS A 175 15.85 -0.82 -8.99
CA LYS A 175 16.57 -0.95 -10.27
C LYS A 175 16.69 0.38 -11.02
N LEU A 176 15.61 1.18 -11.05
CA LEU A 176 15.63 2.50 -11.66
C LEU A 176 16.57 3.45 -10.93
N THR A 177 16.55 3.44 -9.61
CA THR A 177 17.46 4.23 -8.78
C THR A 177 18.92 3.84 -9.04
N LEU A 178 19.20 2.54 -9.06
CA LEU A 178 20.53 2.04 -9.34
C LEU A 178 21.02 2.46 -10.73
N ARG A 179 20.15 2.38 -11.74
CA ARG A 179 20.49 2.77 -13.12
C ARG A 179 20.77 4.26 -13.28
N ASN A 180 19.99 5.11 -12.60
CA ASN A 180 20.07 6.57 -12.78
C ASN A 180 21.12 7.23 -11.87
N PHE A 181 21.36 6.68 -10.69
CA PHE A 181 22.22 7.27 -9.67
C PHE A 181 23.40 6.37 -9.27
N GLY A 182 23.49 5.17 -9.83
CA GLY A 182 24.46 4.16 -9.48
C GLY A 182 25.77 4.20 -10.24
N GLN A 183 25.97 5.16 -11.11
CA GLN A 183 27.16 5.26 -11.99
C GLN A 183 28.19 6.31 -11.55
N ASN A 184 28.29 6.61 -10.27
CA ASN A 184 29.37 7.45 -9.74
C ASN A 184 30.36 6.65 -8.91
#